data_5663296d1987c7208550bc54802accd4
#
_entry.id   5663296d1987c7208550bc54802accd4
#
_cell.length_a   1.000
_cell.length_b   1.000
_cell.length_c   1.000
_cell.angle_alpha   90.00
_cell.angle_beta   90.00
_cell.angle_gamma   90.00
#
_symmetry.space_group_name_H-M   'P 1'
#
loop_
_entity.id
_entity.type
_entity.pdbx_description
1 polymer ?
#
loop_
_entity_poly.entity_id
_entity_poly.type
_entity_poly.pdbx_seq_one_letter_code
_entity_poly.pdbx_strand_id
1 'polypeptide(L)'
;CRWQGYHLHILGYGFTPTPELAALAHRSRELLLQMSVDLIEKMAPEYPQLDPAEYRDYRYDALQGGWAGLHYLWEKGVTRSLSDGMPLYARYGLDYTAYPFPRAEEIIAAIQRAEGVPVLAHPHNYFGKLELAALFGIYNELCAAGLGGIETYYPTHSKTFAAQTALFCEKKGLLITSGSDDHGLFAHTGGWEQYRIGSLMMEPHRLR
;
A
#
# COMPACT_ATOMS: atom_id res chain seq x y z
N CYS A 1 -0.23 7.13 -2.35
CA CYS A 1 -0.58 8.38 -3.06
C CYS A 1 -2.09 8.59 -3.10
N ARG A 2 -2.55 9.81 -3.41
CA ARG A 2 -3.97 10.18 -3.46
C ARG A 2 -4.49 10.19 -4.89
N TRP A 3 -5.70 9.67 -5.09
CA TRP A 3 -6.44 9.70 -6.35
C TRP A 3 -7.94 9.76 -6.08
N GLN A 4 -8.63 10.85 -6.44
CA GLN A 4 -10.11 10.99 -6.37
C GLN A 4 -10.75 10.47 -5.05
N GLY A 5 -10.14 10.77 -3.90
CA GLY A 5 -10.60 10.31 -2.59
C GLY A 5 -10.12 8.91 -2.19
N TYR A 6 -9.39 8.21 -3.05
CA TYR A 6 -8.71 6.97 -2.70
C TYR A 6 -7.26 7.22 -2.28
N HIS A 7 -6.73 6.32 -1.45
CA HIS A 7 -5.30 6.20 -1.20
C HIS A 7 -4.79 4.97 -1.95
N LEU A 8 -3.99 5.19 -3.01
CA LEU A 8 -3.48 4.14 -3.88
C LEU A 8 -2.00 3.86 -3.61
N HIS A 9 -1.56 2.64 -3.89
CA HIS A 9 -0.15 2.29 -4.00
C HIS A 9 0.23 2.17 -5.48
N ILE A 10 1.31 2.83 -5.87
CA ILE A 10 1.90 2.73 -7.21
C ILE A 10 3.31 2.16 -7.08
N LEU A 11 3.55 1.05 -7.74
CA LEU A 11 4.85 0.39 -7.81
C LEU A 11 5.64 0.97 -9.00
N GLY A 12 6.96 1.06 -8.86
CA GLY A 12 7.86 1.38 -9.97
C GLY A 12 8.64 0.14 -10.40
N TYR A 13 8.59 -0.22 -11.66
CA TYR A 13 9.37 -1.31 -12.21
C TYR A 13 10.45 -0.78 -13.15
N GLY A 14 11.67 -1.30 -13.06
CA GLY A 14 12.77 -1.03 -13.98
C GLY A 14 13.26 0.42 -14.01
N PHE A 15 12.96 1.22 -13.00
CA PHE A 15 13.35 2.63 -12.94
C PHE A 15 14.82 2.81 -12.57
N THR A 16 15.41 3.91 -13.03
CA THR A 16 16.69 4.42 -12.55
C THR A 16 16.45 5.38 -11.39
N PRO A 17 17.05 5.17 -10.21
CA PRO A 17 16.83 6.06 -9.06
C PRO A 17 17.14 7.53 -9.39
N THR A 18 16.18 8.42 -9.10
CA THR A 18 16.33 9.87 -9.25
C THR A 18 16.12 10.59 -7.94
N PRO A 19 16.72 11.78 -7.73
CA PRO A 19 16.46 12.60 -6.53
C PRO A 19 14.98 12.94 -6.34
N GLU A 20 14.25 13.17 -7.43
CA GLU A 20 12.82 13.47 -7.39
C GLU A 20 12.01 12.28 -6.87
N LEU A 21 12.23 11.07 -7.41
CA LEU A 21 11.53 9.87 -6.97
C LEU A 21 11.87 9.54 -5.51
N ALA A 22 13.13 9.70 -5.11
CA ALA A 22 13.56 9.53 -3.74
C ALA A 22 12.88 10.53 -2.78
N ALA A 23 12.72 11.80 -3.18
CA ALA A 23 12.05 12.83 -2.38
C ALA A 23 10.55 12.52 -2.20
N LEU A 24 9.86 12.04 -3.25
CA LEU A 24 8.45 11.63 -3.17
C LEU A 24 8.26 10.40 -2.27
N ALA A 25 9.14 9.40 -2.36
CA ALA A 25 9.13 8.23 -1.48
C ALA A 25 9.39 8.63 -0.03
N HIS A 26 10.38 9.49 0.22
CA HIS A 26 10.69 10.02 1.56
C HIS A 26 9.49 10.77 2.15
N ARG A 27 8.89 11.70 1.40
CA ARG A 27 7.70 12.43 1.84
C ARG A 27 6.55 11.49 2.21
N SER A 28 6.31 10.45 1.41
CA SER A 28 5.26 9.46 1.70
C SER A 28 5.56 8.69 2.99
N ARG A 29 6.83 8.32 3.22
CA ARG A 29 7.27 7.66 4.45
C ARG A 29 7.09 8.55 5.67
N GLU A 30 7.49 9.82 5.60
CA GLU A 30 7.32 10.78 6.70
C GLU A 30 5.85 10.95 7.09
N LEU A 31 4.92 10.98 6.12
CA LEU A 31 3.50 11.06 6.39
C LEU A 31 2.96 9.80 7.09
N LEU A 32 3.44 8.61 6.71
CA LEU A 32 3.08 7.36 7.41
C LEU A 32 3.62 7.35 8.85
N LEU A 33 4.83 7.85 9.07
CA LEU A 33 5.39 8.01 10.42
C LEU A 33 4.56 9.01 11.25
N GLN A 34 4.19 10.15 10.65
CA GLN A 34 3.33 11.15 11.31
C GLN A 34 1.97 10.57 11.71
N MET A 35 1.34 9.76 10.84
CA MET A 35 0.08 9.07 11.18
C MET A 35 0.22 8.21 12.44
N SER A 36 1.36 7.55 12.61
CA SER A 36 1.61 6.74 13.82
C SER A 36 1.84 7.60 15.06
N VAL A 37 2.54 8.75 14.93
CA VAL A 37 2.66 9.74 16.03
C VAL A 37 1.30 10.24 16.44
N ASP A 38 0.48 10.67 15.50
CA ASP A 38 -0.87 11.19 15.75
C ASP A 38 -1.76 10.14 16.42
N LEU A 39 -1.61 8.85 16.06
CA LEU A 39 -2.33 7.76 16.71
C LEU A 39 -1.96 7.64 18.19
N ILE A 40 -0.67 7.61 18.49
CA ILE A 40 -0.19 7.49 19.88
C ILE A 40 -0.62 8.71 20.71
N GLU A 41 -0.51 9.93 20.15
CA GLU A 41 -0.95 11.16 20.82
C GLU A 41 -2.45 11.15 21.15
N LYS A 42 -3.29 10.68 20.21
CA LYS A 42 -4.74 10.57 20.42
C LYS A 42 -5.12 9.48 21.39
N MET A 43 -4.37 8.40 21.46
CA MET A 43 -4.65 7.26 22.35
C MET A 43 -4.14 7.47 23.78
N ALA A 44 -3.05 8.22 23.97
CA ALA A 44 -2.43 8.40 25.30
C ALA A 44 -3.37 8.84 26.43
N PRO A 45 -4.39 9.70 26.20
CA PRO A 45 -5.35 10.04 27.26
C PRO A 45 -6.22 8.85 27.75
N GLU A 46 -6.44 7.84 26.92
CA GLU A 46 -7.24 6.65 27.24
C GLU A 46 -6.37 5.48 27.73
N TYR A 47 -5.08 5.48 27.38
CA TYR A 47 -4.12 4.40 27.67
C TYR A 47 -2.88 4.93 28.40
N PRO A 48 -2.89 4.96 29.75
CA PRO A 48 -1.81 5.56 30.54
C PRO A 48 -0.41 4.96 30.32
N GLN A 49 -0.31 3.75 29.75
CA GLN A 49 0.96 3.12 29.38
C GLN A 49 1.58 3.67 28.08
N LEU A 50 0.86 4.48 27.32
CA LEU A 50 1.39 5.14 26.13
C LEU A 50 1.99 6.50 26.49
N ASP A 51 3.24 6.72 26.10
CA ASP A 51 3.93 7.99 26.22
C ASP A 51 4.34 8.51 24.84
N PRO A 52 3.71 9.60 24.33
CA PRO A 52 4.07 10.19 23.05
C PRO A 52 5.52 10.67 22.98
N ALA A 53 6.14 11.07 24.12
CA ALA A 53 7.54 11.48 24.13
C ALA A 53 8.46 10.27 23.94
N GLU A 54 8.21 9.18 24.66
CA GLU A 54 8.91 7.91 24.48
C GLU A 54 8.77 7.38 23.04
N TYR A 55 7.55 7.47 22.48
CA TYR A 55 7.29 6.99 21.12
C TYR A 55 8.13 7.71 20.05
N ARG A 56 8.43 8.98 20.19
CA ARG A 56 9.28 9.71 19.23
C ARG A 56 10.70 9.16 19.14
N ASP A 57 11.21 8.59 20.23
CA ASP A 57 12.52 7.96 20.29
C ASP A 57 12.45 6.43 20.09
N TYR A 58 11.23 5.86 19.96
CA TYR A 58 11.03 4.44 19.80
C TYR A 58 11.61 3.92 18.49
N ARG A 59 12.24 2.75 18.56
CA ARG A 59 12.77 2.03 17.40
C ARG A 59 12.37 0.58 17.49
N TYR A 60 12.05 -0.02 16.37
CA TYR A 60 11.76 -1.45 16.24
C TYR A 60 12.64 -2.06 15.17
N ASP A 61 12.78 -3.38 15.19
CA ASP A 61 13.47 -4.11 14.14
C ASP A 61 12.63 -4.14 12.86
N ALA A 62 13.06 -3.39 11.85
CA ALA A 62 12.36 -3.28 10.57
C ALA A 62 12.22 -4.64 9.83
N LEU A 63 13.07 -5.63 10.14
CA LEU A 63 12.95 -6.98 9.58
C LEU A 63 11.68 -7.71 10.05
N GLN A 64 11.09 -7.26 11.16
CA GLN A 64 9.82 -7.80 11.63
C GLN A 64 8.62 -7.32 10.80
N GLY A 65 8.82 -6.34 9.92
CA GLY A 65 7.76 -5.75 9.10
C GLY A 65 6.77 -4.91 9.91
N GLY A 66 5.65 -4.51 9.28
CA GLY A 66 4.66 -3.66 9.92
C GLY A 66 5.12 -2.20 10.08
N TRP A 67 4.55 -1.51 11.06
CA TRP A 67 4.81 -0.11 11.34
C TRP A 67 5.22 0.11 12.80
N ALA A 68 6.06 1.09 13.07
CA ALA A 68 6.51 1.42 14.41
C ALA A 68 5.36 1.58 15.42
N GLY A 69 4.27 2.25 15.03
CA GLY A 69 3.10 2.41 15.88
C GLY A 69 2.45 1.10 16.31
N LEU A 70 2.39 0.10 15.40
CA LEU A 70 1.82 -1.21 15.73
C LEU A 70 2.69 -1.97 16.73
N HIS A 71 4.02 -1.94 16.55
CA HIS A 71 4.97 -2.55 17.48
C HIS A 71 4.92 -1.91 18.86
N TYR A 72 4.89 -0.58 18.92
CA TYR A 72 4.78 0.16 20.17
C TYR A 72 3.50 -0.17 20.93
N LEU A 73 2.34 -0.19 20.25
CA LEU A 73 1.06 -0.57 20.86
C LEU A 73 1.07 -1.99 21.39
N TRP A 74 1.67 -2.92 20.65
CA TRP A 74 1.77 -4.31 21.08
C TRP A 74 2.73 -4.47 22.27
N GLU A 75 3.91 -3.86 22.25
CA GLU A 75 4.87 -3.90 23.34
C GLU A 75 4.34 -3.24 24.62
N LYS A 76 3.52 -2.20 24.49
CA LYS A 76 2.82 -1.57 25.62
C LYS A 76 1.58 -2.35 26.10
N GLY A 77 1.28 -3.50 25.51
CA GLY A 77 0.14 -4.34 25.89
C GLY A 77 -1.23 -3.74 25.57
N VAL A 78 -1.30 -2.76 24.68
CA VAL A 78 -2.56 -2.15 24.23
C VAL A 78 -3.25 -3.06 23.22
N THR A 79 -2.51 -3.76 22.39
CA THR A 79 -3.01 -4.74 21.43
C THR A 79 -2.46 -6.13 21.74
N ARG A 80 -3.17 -7.18 21.31
CA ARG A 80 -2.75 -8.59 21.51
C ARG A 80 -1.82 -9.08 20.42
N SER A 81 -1.88 -8.43 19.24
CA SER A 81 -1.04 -8.70 18.09
C SER A 81 -0.76 -7.39 17.35
N LEU A 82 0.20 -7.43 16.41
CA LEU A 82 0.49 -6.27 15.55
C LEU A 82 -0.73 -5.90 14.69
N SER A 83 -1.44 -6.90 14.15
CA SER A 83 -2.61 -6.69 13.28
C SER A 83 -3.79 -6.03 14.00
N ASP A 84 -3.95 -6.24 15.32
CA ASP A 84 -5.01 -5.60 16.12
C ASP A 84 -4.87 -4.07 16.15
N GLY A 85 -3.69 -3.56 15.89
CA GLY A 85 -3.44 -2.12 15.83
C GLY A 85 -3.96 -1.44 14.56
N MET A 86 -4.12 -2.17 13.45
CA MET A 86 -4.55 -1.59 12.17
C MET A 86 -5.92 -0.88 12.24
N PRO A 87 -6.99 -1.48 12.84
CA PRO A 87 -8.28 -0.82 12.94
C PRO A 87 -8.29 0.44 13.82
N LEU A 88 -7.28 0.62 14.67
CA LEU A 88 -7.20 1.77 15.58
C LEU A 88 -6.99 3.08 14.82
N TYR A 89 -6.27 3.08 13.71
CA TYR A 89 -6.12 4.28 12.88
C TYR A 89 -7.51 4.83 12.47
N ALA A 90 -8.36 4.01 11.89
CA ALA A 90 -9.72 4.42 11.51
C ALA A 90 -10.58 4.79 12.73
N ARG A 91 -10.47 4.04 13.84
CA ARG A 91 -11.21 4.33 15.08
C ARG A 91 -10.89 5.70 15.66
N TYR A 92 -9.63 6.16 15.55
CA TYR A 92 -9.20 7.48 16.00
C TYR A 92 -9.27 8.55 14.91
N GLY A 93 -9.94 8.26 13.78
CA GLY A 93 -10.16 9.21 12.71
C GLY A 93 -8.90 9.57 11.92
N LEU A 94 -7.94 8.65 11.87
CA LEU A 94 -6.71 8.80 11.11
C LEU A 94 -6.88 8.07 9.77
N ASP A 95 -7.41 8.80 8.80
CA ASP A 95 -7.58 8.34 7.43
C ASP A 95 -6.44 8.86 6.54
N TYR A 96 -5.95 8.04 5.62
CA TYR A 96 -4.93 8.43 4.65
C TYR A 96 -5.33 9.66 3.83
N THR A 97 -6.63 9.90 3.61
CA THR A 97 -7.12 11.05 2.86
C THR A 97 -6.94 12.38 3.59
N ALA A 98 -6.81 12.34 4.94
CA ALA A 98 -6.56 13.51 5.77
C ALA A 98 -5.10 14.03 5.69
N TYR A 99 -4.19 13.21 5.13
CA TYR A 99 -2.78 13.55 5.03
C TYR A 99 -2.42 13.97 3.60
N PRO A 100 -1.49 14.93 3.43
CA PRO A 100 -1.14 15.48 2.11
C PRO A 100 -0.17 14.58 1.33
N PHE A 101 -0.52 13.30 1.18
CA PHE A 101 0.23 12.38 0.33
C PHE A 101 0.36 12.91 -1.09
N PRO A 102 1.45 12.62 -1.81
CA PRO A 102 1.59 12.97 -3.22
C PRO A 102 0.39 12.47 -4.05
N ARG A 103 0.07 13.17 -5.11
CA ARG A 103 -0.98 12.73 -6.04
C ARG A 103 -0.47 11.55 -6.88
N ALA A 104 -1.38 10.69 -7.33
CA ALA A 104 -1.00 9.54 -8.17
C ALA A 104 -0.31 10.00 -9.46
N GLU A 105 -0.78 11.09 -10.08
CA GLU A 105 -0.18 11.65 -11.28
C GLU A 105 1.27 12.12 -11.06
N GLU A 106 1.59 12.66 -9.88
CA GLU A 106 2.96 13.07 -9.54
C GLU A 106 3.89 11.86 -9.45
N ILE A 107 3.43 10.78 -8.79
CA ILE A 107 4.19 9.54 -8.66
C ILE A 107 4.36 8.85 -10.01
N ILE A 108 3.28 8.72 -10.80
CA ILE A 108 3.31 8.11 -12.13
C ILE A 108 4.32 8.85 -13.01
N ALA A 109 4.23 10.17 -13.07
CA ALA A 109 5.14 10.98 -13.89
C ALA A 109 6.60 10.89 -13.39
N ALA A 110 6.84 10.83 -12.08
CA ALA A 110 8.19 10.69 -11.54
C ALA A 110 8.82 9.32 -11.87
N ILE A 111 8.02 8.23 -11.80
CA ILE A 111 8.48 6.89 -12.21
C ILE A 111 8.81 6.86 -13.70
N GLN A 112 7.99 7.49 -14.56
CA GLN A 112 8.25 7.58 -15.99
C GLN A 112 9.51 8.40 -16.32
N ARG A 113 9.71 9.54 -15.64
CA ARG A 113 10.96 10.32 -15.80
C ARG A 113 12.21 9.58 -15.33
N ALA A 114 12.02 8.63 -14.42
CA ALA A 114 13.04 7.69 -13.98
C ALA A 114 13.20 6.47 -14.91
N GLU A 115 12.60 6.53 -16.11
CA GLU A 115 12.59 5.46 -17.14
C GLU A 115 11.89 4.16 -16.70
N GLY A 116 11.11 4.22 -15.62
CA GLY A 116 10.38 3.09 -15.06
C GLY A 116 8.95 2.97 -15.57
N VAL A 117 8.34 1.82 -15.27
CA VAL A 117 6.93 1.54 -15.54
C VAL A 117 6.13 1.68 -14.26
N PRO A 118 5.19 2.66 -14.15
CA PRO A 118 4.31 2.79 -13.00
C PRO A 118 3.19 1.75 -13.06
N VAL A 119 3.00 0.99 -11.97
CA VAL A 119 2.05 -0.11 -11.88
C VAL A 119 1.12 0.08 -10.68
N LEU A 120 -0.19 -0.02 -10.90
CA LEU A 120 -1.18 0.03 -9.84
C LEU A 120 -1.12 -1.27 -9.02
N ALA A 121 -0.81 -1.16 -7.72
CA ALA A 121 -0.78 -2.30 -6.80
C ALA A 121 -2.19 -2.73 -6.38
N HIS A 122 -2.41 -4.02 -6.18
CA HIS A 122 -3.59 -4.68 -5.56
C HIS A 122 -4.92 -3.91 -5.72
N PRO A 123 -5.39 -3.64 -6.97
CA PRO A 123 -6.54 -2.79 -7.24
C PRO A 123 -7.85 -3.22 -6.57
N HIS A 124 -8.03 -4.51 -6.29
CA HIS A 124 -9.21 -5.02 -5.59
C HIS A 124 -9.37 -4.41 -4.19
N ASN A 125 -8.27 -4.10 -3.50
CA ASN A 125 -8.33 -3.49 -2.16
C ASN A 125 -9.01 -2.12 -2.17
N TYR A 126 -8.94 -1.40 -3.28
CA TYR A 126 -9.57 -0.08 -3.45
C TYR A 126 -10.92 -0.16 -4.15
N PHE A 127 -11.03 -0.99 -5.18
CA PHE A 127 -12.09 -0.96 -6.18
C PHE A 127 -12.91 -2.25 -6.26
N GLY A 128 -12.64 -3.25 -5.41
CA GLY A 128 -13.26 -4.57 -5.49
C GLY A 128 -14.79 -4.60 -5.30
N LYS A 129 -15.36 -3.49 -4.82
CA LYS A 129 -16.82 -3.33 -4.68
C LYS A 129 -17.47 -2.62 -5.87
N LEU A 130 -16.69 -2.15 -6.83
CA LEU A 130 -17.21 -1.44 -7.99
C LEU A 130 -17.70 -2.42 -9.06
N GLU A 131 -18.72 -2.00 -9.77
CA GLU A 131 -19.12 -2.66 -11.01
C GLU A 131 -18.01 -2.55 -12.06
N LEU A 132 -17.90 -3.57 -12.94
CA LEU A 132 -16.82 -3.70 -13.91
C LEU A 132 -16.64 -2.46 -14.81
N ALA A 133 -17.73 -1.83 -15.22
CA ALA A 133 -17.70 -0.64 -16.07
C ALA A 133 -17.04 0.53 -15.33
N ALA A 134 -17.37 0.74 -14.05
CA ALA A 134 -16.78 1.79 -13.22
C ALA A 134 -15.29 1.51 -12.95
N LEU A 135 -14.94 0.25 -12.64
CA LEU A 135 -13.54 -0.18 -12.48
C LEU A 135 -12.71 0.14 -13.73
N PHE A 136 -13.20 -0.23 -14.92
CA PHE A 136 -12.49 0.03 -16.17
C PHE A 136 -12.49 1.53 -16.53
N GLY A 137 -13.46 2.31 -16.07
CA GLY A 137 -13.43 3.77 -16.13
C GLY A 137 -12.21 4.33 -15.40
N ILE A 138 -12.02 3.92 -14.13
CA ILE A 138 -10.86 4.32 -13.30
C ILE A 138 -9.55 3.86 -13.94
N TYR A 139 -9.48 2.64 -14.44
CA TYR A 139 -8.27 2.16 -15.12
C TYR A 139 -7.94 3.00 -16.36
N ASN A 140 -8.94 3.38 -17.15
CA ASN A 140 -8.71 4.27 -18.30
C ASN A 140 -8.21 5.67 -17.89
N GLU A 141 -8.72 6.23 -16.80
CA GLU A 141 -8.26 7.53 -16.29
C GLU A 141 -6.81 7.45 -15.77
N LEU A 142 -6.47 6.39 -15.03
CA LEU A 142 -5.09 6.16 -14.59
C LEU A 142 -4.13 5.93 -15.78
N CYS A 143 -4.57 5.21 -16.81
CA CYS A 143 -3.81 5.06 -18.05
C CYS A 143 -3.62 6.41 -18.76
N ALA A 144 -4.64 7.28 -18.77
CA ALA A 144 -4.51 8.62 -19.33
C ALA A 144 -3.51 9.48 -18.53
N ALA A 145 -3.35 9.22 -17.23
CA ALA A 145 -2.30 9.81 -16.39
C ALA A 145 -0.92 9.19 -16.59
N GLY A 146 -0.81 8.12 -17.39
CA GLY A 146 0.45 7.47 -17.74
C GLY A 146 0.75 6.16 -17.01
N LEU A 147 -0.25 5.54 -16.35
CA LEU A 147 -0.07 4.21 -15.75
C LEU A 147 0.33 3.20 -16.82
N GLY A 148 1.39 2.43 -16.58
CA GLY A 148 1.96 1.47 -17.52
C GLY A 148 1.66 0.01 -17.19
N GLY A 149 1.05 -0.30 -16.04
CA GLY A 149 0.72 -1.67 -15.66
C GLY A 149 -0.23 -1.77 -14.48
N ILE A 150 -0.73 -3.00 -14.24
CA ILE A 150 -1.61 -3.32 -13.11
C ILE A 150 -1.18 -4.64 -12.47
N GLU A 151 -1.08 -4.67 -11.15
CA GLU A 151 -0.89 -5.90 -10.41
C GLU A 151 -2.19 -6.73 -10.46
N THR A 152 -2.20 -7.64 -11.41
CA THR A 152 -3.38 -8.43 -11.77
C THR A 152 -3.56 -9.63 -10.85
N TYR A 153 -2.45 -10.24 -10.47
CA TYR A 153 -2.44 -11.43 -9.62
C TYR A 153 -1.95 -11.06 -8.22
N TYR A 154 -2.87 -11.20 -7.26
CA TYR A 154 -2.67 -10.82 -5.86
C TYR A 154 -3.48 -11.77 -4.96
N PRO A 155 -3.04 -12.08 -3.72
CA PRO A 155 -3.64 -13.13 -2.89
C PRO A 155 -5.15 -13.04 -2.69
N THR A 156 -5.71 -11.84 -2.61
CA THR A 156 -7.16 -11.64 -2.40
C THR A 156 -7.95 -11.39 -3.68
N HIS A 157 -7.30 -11.37 -4.85
CA HIS A 157 -8.00 -11.26 -6.11
C HIS A 157 -8.74 -12.56 -6.45
N SER A 158 -10.03 -12.48 -6.67
CA SER A 158 -10.78 -13.62 -7.21
C SER A 158 -10.29 -13.97 -8.62
N LYS A 159 -10.46 -15.23 -9.04
CA LYS A 159 -10.10 -15.66 -10.40
C LYS A 159 -10.81 -14.81 -11.48
N THR A 160 -12.06 -14.42 -11.22
CA THR A 160 -12.85 -13.58 -12.13
C THR A 160 -12.27 -12.18 -12.22
N PHE A 161 -11.96 -11.55 -11.08
CA PHE A 161 -11.35 -10.21 -11.04
C PHE A 161 -10.00 -10.21 -11.76
N ALA A 162 -9.14 -11.18 -11.46
CA ALA A 162 -7.84 -11.32 -12.12
C ALA A 162 -7.96 -11.50 -13.64
N ALA A 163 -8.89 -12.36 -14.10
CA ALA A 163 -9.11 -12.58 -15.53
C ALA A 163 -9.62 -11.32 -16.25
N GLN A 164 -10.54 -10.58 -15.63
CA GLN A 164 -11.08 -9.33 -16.19
C GLN A 164 -10.00 -8.24 -16.26
N THR A 165 -9.18 -8.10 -15.20
CA THR A 165 -8.05 -7.15 -15.17
C THR A 165 -6.99 -7.53 -16.19
N ALA A 166 -6.64 -8.82 -16.32
CA ALA A 166 -5.70 -9.30 -17.34
C ALA A 166 -6.17 -8.94 -18.75
N LEU A 167 -7.44 -9.23 -19.07
CA LEU A 167 -8.03 -8.90 -20.36
C LEU A 167 -8.00 -7.39 -20.67
N PHE A 168 -8.22 -6.55 -19.64
CA PHE A 168 -8.08 -5.10 -19.79
C PHE A 168 -6.63 -4.72 -20.12
N CYS A 169 -5.67 -5.26 -19.36
CA CYS A 169 -4.24 -5.01 -19.58
C CYS A 169 -3.79 -5.44 -20.99
N GLU A 170 -4.19 -6.63 -21.43
CA GLU A 170 -3.88 -7.15 -22.78
C GLU A 170 -4.41 -6.21 -23.87
N LYS A 171 -5.66 -5.77 -23.77
CA LYS A 171 -6.27 -4.84 -24.73
C LYS A 171 -5.60 -3.47 -24.77
N LYS A 172 -5.00 -3.05 -23.68
CA LYS A 172 -4.34 -1.73 -23.56
C LYS A 172 -2.82 -1.80 -23.73
N GLY A 173 -2.25 -2.99 -23.85
CA GLY A 173 -0.78 -3.17 -23.91
C GLY A 173 -0.09 -2.82 -22.59
N LEU A 174 -0.75 -3.03 -21.44
CA LEU A 174 -0.22 -2.73 -20.12
C LEU A 174 0.56 -3.92 -19.57
N LEU A 175 1.56 -3.62 -18.74
CA LEU A 175 2.29 -4.62 -17.97
C LEU A 175 1.34 -5.34 -17.01
N ILE A 176 1.38 -6.67 -17.00
CA ILE A 176 0.67 -7.53 -16.05
C ILE A 176 1.68 -8.00 -15.01
N THR A 177 1.43 -7.71 -13.74
CA THR A 177 2.33 -8.11 -12.65
C THR A 177 1.62 -8.98 -11.61
N SER A 178 2.42 -9.55 -10.73
CA SER A 178 1.99 -10.36 -9.59
C SER A 178 2.81 -9.98 -8.36
N GLY A 179 2.18 -9.95 -7.20
CA GLY A 179 2.84 -9.71 -5.92
C GLY A 179 2.08 -10.30 -4.75
N SER A 180 2.80 -10.66 -3.68
CA SER A 180 2.21 -11.18 -2.45
C SER A 180 1.93 -10.09 -1.42
N ASP A 181 2.51 -8.91 -1.56
CA ASP A 181 2.44 -7.81 -0.58
C ASP A 181 2.96 -8.25 0.81
N ASP A 182 4.04 -9.04 0.82
CA ASP A 182 4.66 -9.54 2.05
C ASP A 182 5.20 -8.38 2.90
N HIS A 183 4.83 -8.37 4.17
CA HIS A 183 5.24 -7.38 5.16
C HIS A 183 6.14 -7.99 6.24
N GLY A 184 6.91 -9.01 5.91
CA GLY A 184 7.82 -9.71 6.83
C GLY A 184 7.08 -10.51 7.90
N LEU A 185 7.65 -10.60 9.10
CA LEU A 185 7.05 -11.38 10.19
C LEU A 185 5.64 -10.89 10.57
N PHE A 186 5.33 -9.62 10.35
CA PHE A 186 3.98 -9.08 10.53
C PHE A 186 2.94 -9.86 9.72
N ALA A 187 3.23 -10.15 8.45
CA ALA A 187 2.34 -10.93 7.59
C ALA A 187 2.30 -12.42 7.94
N HIS A 188 3.23 -12.88 8.77
CA HIS A 188 3.32 -14.29 9.17
C HIS A 188 2.59 -14.60 10.49
N THR A 189 1.99 -13.60 11.13
CA THR A 189 1.22 -13.71 12.36
C THR A 189 -0.16 -13.09 12.17
N GLY A 190 -1.17 -13.64 12.80
CA GLY A 190 -2.50 -13.01 12.83
C GLY A 190 -3.37 -13.19 11.59
N GLY A 191 -3.19 -14.26 10.79
CA GLY A 191 -4.10 -14.61 9.68
C GLY A 191 -3.76 -13.93 8.35
N TRP A 192 -2.50 -13.54 8.14
CA TRP A 192 -1.97 -12.91 6.93
C TRP A 192 -1.06 -13.83 6.11
N GLU A 193 -1.13 -15.16 6.34
CA GLU A 193 -0.26 -16.16 5.71
C GLU A 193 -0.36 -16.16 4.17
N GLN A 194 -1.50 -15.75 3.61
CA GLN A 194 -1.70 -15.64 2.17
C GLN A 194 -0.79 -14.59 1.52
N TYR A 195 -0.23 -13.65 2.30
CA TYR A 195 0.65 -12.59 1.79
C TYR A 195 2.14 -12.96 1.82
N ARG A 196 2.50 -14.17 2.22
CA ARG A 196 3.92 -14.61 2.23
C ARG A 196 4.49 -14.65 0.83
N ILE A 197 5.78 -14.33 0.70
CA ILE A 197 6.54 -14.56 -0.54
C ILE A 197 6.37 -16.04 -0.94
N GLY A 198 6.00 -16.26 -2.21
CA GLY A 198 5.74 -17.60 -2.74
C GLY A 198 4.33 -18.15 -2.48
N SER A 199 3.46 -17.43 -1.76
CA SER A 199 2.04 -17.83 -1.59
C SER A 199 1.27 -17.81 -2.90
N LEU A 200 1.70 -16.98 -3.86
CA LEU A 200 1.09 -16.85 -5.17
C LEU A 200 2.04 -17.42 -6.24
N MET A 201 1.69 -18.62 -6.73
CA MET A 201 2.42 -19.28 -7.81
C MET A 201 1.82 -18.90 -9.16
N MET A 202 2.60 -18.20 -9.98
CA MET A 202 2.18 -17.78 -11.33
C MET A 202 3.10 -18.34 -12.39
N GLU A 203 2.50 -18.84 -13.46
CA GLU A 203 3.25 -19.24 -14.65
C GLU A 203 3.85 -17.99 -15.33
N PRO A 204 5.18 -17.97 -15.62
CA PRO A 204 5.84 -16.78 -16.18
C PRO A 204 5.21 -16.24 -17.46
N HIS A 205 4.61 -17.10 -18.29
CA HIS A 205 3.95 -16.68 -19.54
C HIS A 205 2.68 -15.83 -19.32
N ARG A 206 2.16 -15.77 -18.10
CA ARG A 206 1.00 -14.93 -17.73
C ARG A 206 1.42 -13.51 -17.29
N LEU A 207 2.72 -13.30 -17.05
CA LEU A 207 3.31 -12.00 -16.73
C LEU A 207 3.82 -11.40 -18.04
N ARG A 208 3.36 -10.21 -18.40
CA ARG A 208 3.73 -9.53 -19.66
C ARG A 208 3.99 -8.06 -19.41
#